data_8fb632cf077a4e7d20255b54d4f44eeb
#
_entry.id   8fb632cf077a4e7d20255b54d4f44eeb
#
_cell.length_a   1.000
_cell.length_b   1.000
_cell.length_c   1.000
_cell.angle_alpha   90.00
_cell.angle_beta   90.00
_cell.angle_gamma   90.00
#
_symmetry.space_group_name_H-M   'P 1'
#
loop_
_entity.id
_entity.type
_entity.pdbx_description
1 polymer ?
#
loop_
_entity_poly.entity_id
_entity_poly.type
_entity_poly.pdbx_seq_one_letter_code
_entity_poly.pdbx_strand_id
1 'polypeptide(L)'
;MIELDSLTMRFPKMERPALDAISATIRPGKITGLVGPDGAGKTTTLRLLAGLLVPTSGRATAFGYDVTKETARTREFLGYMPQKFGLYEDLTVIENLTLYAKLRNLPRSQRKGRFEELLEFTGLSKFTDRLARRLSGGMKQKLGLACALVTPPKLLLLDEPGVGVDPLSRRELWRMVREQLDDETVALWSTAYLDEAEQCDETILLNEGTVLFSGEPKKLTQGMEGRVLRVMNVEPSCRRETVARLTRHDEIVDATIQGSSIRVTTTRPYDPARESSPIFEGRRVELTAPRFEDGFIERLGGVSFDDERIVRQRFHKERGVDAVVVADRLTKKFGSFVAASEVSFQIKPGEIFGLLGPNGAGKSTTFKMLCGLLKPTSGDGYVGGTSLRNAPGAARARLGYMAQKYSLYSDLSVRENLNFYAGLYGLSPLKRREEIARALGEYGLEKFADAKSGALPLGFKQRLALATATIHAPDALFLDEPTSGVDPLARREFWNRVNRFAAQGVAVLVTTHFMDEAEYCDRLALILDGCKIAEGTPDELKASAANAENPDPTLEDAFIQLIRRGREEV
;
A
#
# COMPACT_ATOMS: atom_id res chain seq x y z
N MET A 1 29.28 -3.08 10.59
CA MET A 1 28.46 -2.42 11.61
C MET A 1 28.26 -0.96 11.23
N ILE A 2 27.08 -0.42 11.42
CA ILE A 2 26.72 0.99 11.22
C ILE A 2 26.32 1.56 12.56
N GLU A 3 26.78 2.76 12.85
CA GLU A 3 26.46 3.47 14.09
C GLU A 3 25.90 4.85 13.76
N LEU A 4 24.75 5.16 14.32
CA LEU A 4 24.14 6.49 14.34
C LEU A 4 24.29 7.04 15.75
N ASP A 5 24.85 8.21 15.88
CA ASP A 5 25.05 8.88 17.18
C ASP A 5 24.45 10.29 17.12
N SER A 6 23.31 10.43 17.82
CA SER A 6 22.56 11.69 17.97
C SER A 6 22.34 12.42 16.63
N LEU A 7 22.08 11.63 15.58
CA LEU A 7 22.00 12.11 14.19
C LEU A 7 20.79 13.00 14.00
N THR A 8 21.00 14.26 13.64
CA THR A 8 19.95 15.25 13.44
C THR A 8 20.01 15.82 12.03
N MET A 9 18.85 15.94 11.39
CA MET A 9 18.73 16.58 10.07
C MET A 9 17.55 17.55 10.04
N ARG A 10 17.84 18.82 9.78
CA ARG A 10 16.84 19.88 9.63
C ARG A 10 16.92 20.47 8.22
N PHE A 11 15.82 20.44 7.51
CA PHE A 11 15.72 21.11 6.21
C PHE A 11 15.25 22.56 6.38
N PRO A 12 15.73 23.49 5.53
CA PRO A 12 15.22 24.84 5.52
C PRO A 12 13.69 24.87 5.32
N LYS A 13 12.99 25.74 6.04
CA LYS A 13 11.52 25.92 5.97
C LYS A 13 10.68 24.80 6.60
N MET A 14 11.26 23.80 7.24
CA MET A 14 10.51 22.84 8.03
C MET A 14 10.47 23.30 9.50
N GLU A 15 9.29 23.22 10.12
CA GLU A 15 9.09 23.56 11.53
C GLU A 15 9.80 22.55 12.45
N ARG A 16 9.75 21.27 12.09
CA ARG A 16 10.38 20.17 12.84
C ARG A 16 11.57 19.60 12.07
N PRO A 17 12.60 19.06 12.76
CA PRO A 17 13.67 18.33 12.10
C PRO A 17 13.11 17.06 11.42
N ALA A 18 13.71 16.67 10.30
CA ALA A 18 13.40 15.41 9.65
C ALA A 18 13.97 14.20 10.41
N LEU A 19 15.04 14.42 11.17
CA LEU A 19 15.61 13.50 12.17
C LEU A 19 16.01 14.32 13.39
N ASP A 20 15.68 13.83 14.58
CA ASP A 20 15.92 14.51 15.85
C ASP A 20 16.72 13.60 16.78
N ALA A 21 18.03 13.80 16.80
CA ALA A 21 19.00 13.11 17.67
C ALA A 21 18.85 11.57 17.68
N ILE A 22 18.62 10.96 16.51
CA ILE A 22 18.46 9.50 16.43
C ILE A 22 19.78 8.79 16.70
N SER A 23 19.73 7.74 17.53
CA SER A 23 20.86 6.87 17.82
C SER A 23 20.45 5.42 17.62
N ALA A 24 21.26 4.66 16.88
CA ALA A 24 21.00 3.25 16.59
C ALA A 24 22.28 2.54 16.15
N THR A 25 22.34 1.24 16.39
CA THR A 25 23.41 0.36 15.90
C THR A 25 22.81 -0.70 14.98
N ILE A 26 23.34 -0.82 13.75
CA ILE A 26 22.88 -1.78 12.74
C ILE A 26 23.99 -2.80 12.51
N ARG A 27 23.65 -4.08 12.69
CA ARG A 27 24.63 -5.17 12.71
C ARG A 27 24.73 -5.86 11.35
N PRO A 28 25.91 -6.39 10.98
CA PRO A 28 26.07 -7.22 9.79
C PRO A 28 25.39 -8.59 9.96
N GLY A 29 25.23 -9.32 8.85
CA GLY A 29 24.57 -10.61 8.80
C GLY A 29 23.04 -10.57 8.94
N LYS A 30 22.46 -9.38 8.98
CA LYS A 30 21.04 -9.16 9.25
C LYS A 30 20.39 -8.19 8.28
N ILE A 31 19.08 -8.39 8.04
CA ILE A 31 18.23 -7.36 7.45
C ILE A 31 17.63 -6.54 8.58
N THR A 32 17.99 -5.27 8.65
CA THR A 32 17.36 -4.32 9.57
C THR A 32 16.29 -3.52 8.85
N GLY A 33 15.04 -3.63 9.32
CA GLY A 33 13.90 -2.85 8.84
C GLY A 33 13.94 -1.42 9.39
N LEU A 34 13.87 -0.42 8.52
CA LEU A 34 13.65 0.97 8.90
C LEU A 34 12.18 1.31 8.64
N VAL A 35 11.37 1.29 9.68
CA VAL A 35 9.90 1.28 9.62
C VAL A 35 9.33 2.59 10.14
N GLY A 36 8.21 3.04 9.61
CA GLY A 36 7.54 4.23 10.12
C GLY A 36 6.63 4.89 9.09
N PRO A 37 5.77 5.81 9.53
CA PRO A 37 4.86 6.53 8.64
C PRO A 37 5.60 7.41 7.62
N ASP A 38 4.84 7.98 6.67
CA ASP A 38 5.36 8.95 5.73
C ASP A 38 5.88 10.19 6.46
N GLY A 39 7.09 10.62 6.07
CA GLY A 39 7.74 11.75 6.76
C GLY A 39 8.46 11.39 8.06
N ALA A 40 8.46 10.12 8.50
CA ALA A 40 9.14 9.69 9.72
C ALA A 40 10.68 9.83 9.68
N GLY A 41 11.26 10.05 8.50
CA GLY A 41 12.71 10.22 8.34
C GLY A 41 13.43 9.06 7.67
N LYS A 42 12.75 8.00 7.26
CA LYS A 42 13.33 6.77 6.63
C LYS A 42 14.29 7.09 5.49
N THR A 43 13.79 7.70 4.41
CA THR A 43 14.59 8.10 3.24
C THR A 43 15.70 9.07 3.59
N THR A 44 15.48 9.97 4.57
CA THR A 44 16.52 10.91 5.06
C THR A 44 17.67 10.15 5.71
N THR A 45 17.37 9.15 6.54
CA THR A 45 18.38 8.28 7.16
C THR A 45 19.19 7.54 6.10
N LEU A 46 18.53 6.91 5.12
CA LEU A 46 19.23 6.21 4.04
C LEU A 46 20.12 7.14 3.21
N ARG A 47 19.64 8.34 2.88
CA ARG A 47 20.44 9.33 2.13
C ARG A 47 21.63 9.87 2.90
N LEU A 48 21.53 10.02 4.22
CA LEU A 48 22.65 10.36 5.08
C LEU A 48 23.70 9.24 5.08
N LEU A 49 23.27 7.98 5.26
CA LEU A 49 24.15 6.81 5.18
C LEU A 49 24.78 6.62 3.80
N ALA A 50 24.07 7.00 2.74
CA ALA A 50 24.59 6.99 1.36
C ALA A 50 25.56 8.15 1.06
N GLY A 51 25.79 9.07 2.02
CA GLY A 51 26.63 10.27 1.82
C GLY A 51 26.04 11.25 0.79
N LEU A 52 24.71 11.25 0.62
CA LEU A 52 23.99 12.17 -0.26
C LEU A 52 23.50 13.41 0.47
N LEU A 53 23.48 13.38 1.79
CA LEU A 53 23.13 14.47 2.68
C LEU A 53 24.21 14.62 3.76
N VAL A 54 24.35 15.85 4.28
CA VAL A 54 25.20 16.15 5.42
C VAL A 54 24.30 16.43 6.63
N PRO A 55 24.47 15.77 7.77
CA PRO A 55 23.61 16.00 8.94
C PRO A 55 23.81 17.42 9.49
N THR A 56 22.77 17.96 10.12
CA THR A 56 22.85 19.26 10.83
C THR A 56 23.72 19.13 12.08
N SER A 57 23.62 18.01 12.79
CA SER A 57 24.45 17.64 13.94
C SER A 57 24.45 16.13 14.14
N GLY A 58 25.30 15.63 15.02
CA GLY A 58 25.50 14.21 15.24
C GLY A 58 26.43 13.58 14.21
N ARG A 59 26.54 12.26 14.22
CA ARG A 59 27.47 11.50 13.39
C ARG A 59 26.86 10.18 12.92
N ALA A 60 27.23 9.75 11.72
CA ALA A 60 26.98 8.40 11.25
C ALA A 60 28.29 7.77 10.76
N THR A 61 28.54 6.52 11.17
CA THR A 61 29.68 5.74 10.71
C THR A 61 29.25 4.45 10.06
N ALA A 62 29.99 4.03 9.03
CA ALA A 62 29.81 2.74 8.37
C ALA A 62 31.14 2.02 8.32
N PHE A 63 31.22 0.85 8.95
CA PHE A 63 32.46 0.06 9.07
C PHE A 63 33.67 0.86 9.59
N GLY A 64 33.42 1.78 10.53
CA GLY A 64 34.41 2.67 11.14
C GLY A 64 34.71 3.96 10.38
N TYR A 65 34.19 4.12 9.15
CA TYR A 65 34.34 5.33 8.34
C TYR A 65 33.19 6.31 8.58
N ASP A 66 33.52 7.59 8.74
CA ASP A 66 32.52 8.67 8.81
C ASP A 66 31.88 8.88 7.42
N VAL A 67 30.55 8.63 7.31
CA VAL A 67 29.85 8.66 6.02
C VAL A 67 29.86 10.02 5.33
N THR A 68 30.11 11.09 6.06
CA THR A 68 30.13 12.46 5.51
C THR A 68 31.54 12.94 5.20
N LYS A 69 32.53 12.57 6.01
CA LYS A 69 33.91 13.00 5.83
C LYS A 69 34.71 12.08 4.90
N GLU A 70 34.40 10.79 4.92
CA GLU A 70 35.06 9.74 4.15
C GLU A 70 34.16 9.13 3.08
N THR A 71 33.31 9.98 2.47
CA THR A 71 32.28 9.56 1.49
C THR A 71 32.84 8.75 0.31
N ALA A 72 34.07 9.04 -0.14
CA ALA A 72 34.69 8.29 -1.22
C ALA A 72 34.91 6.81 -0.85
N ARG A 73 35.38 6.56 0.38
CA ARG A 73 35.61 5.20 0.90
C ARG A 73 34.29 4.46 1.15
N THR A 74 33.31 5.15 1.75
CA THR A 74 32.01 4.52 2.03
C THR A 74 31.25 4.15 0.76
N ARG A 75 31.43 4.91 -0.32
CA ARG A 75 30.83 4.60 -1.62
C ARG A 75 31.40 3.36 -2.28
N GLU A 76 32.62 2.94 -2.00
CA GLU A 76 33.24 1.76 -2.61
C GLU A 76 32.47 0.47 -2.25
N PHE A 77 31.95 0.37 -1.03
CA PHE A 77 31.22 -0.79 -0.53
C PHE A 77 29.70 -0.60 -0.37
N LEU A 78 29.16 0.53 -0.85
CA LEU A 78 27.76 0.85 -0.75
C LEU A 78 26.99 0.37 -1.97
N GLY A 79 25.91 -0.39 -1.79
CA GLY A 79 24.80 -0.59 -2.75
C GLY A 79 23.61 0.26 -2.32
N TYR A 80 23.08 1.12 -3.17
CA TYR A 80 21.92 1.94 -2.84
C TYR A 80 20.86 1.83 -3.92
N MET A 81 19.68 1.41 -3.52
CA MET A 81 18.47 1.37 -4.34
C MET A 81 17.50 2.44 -3.83
N PRO A 82 17.34 3.56 -4.55
CA PRO A 82 16.44 4.64 -4.13
C PRO A 82 14.97 4.29 -4.44
N GLN A 83 14.04 4.91 -3.72
CA GLN A 83 12.60 4.74 -3.84
C GLN A 83 12.08 4.90 -5.29
N LYS A 84 12.61 5.83 -6.06
CA LYS A 84 12.31 6.00 -7.50
C LYS A 84 13.31 5.22 -8.35
N PHE A 85 13.28 3.91 -8.34
CA PHE A 85 14.06 2.92 -9.08
C PHE A 85 15.53 3.25 -9.39
N GLY A 86 15.93 4.54 -9.46
CA GLY A 86 17.28 4.96 -9.89
C GLY A 86 17.63 4.56 -11.33
N LEU A 87 16.68 4.04 -12.09
CA LEU A 87 16.89 3.55 -13.45
C LEU A 87 16.72 4.66 -14.48
N TYR A 88 17.49 4.57 -15.54
CA TYR A 88 17.32 5.40 -16.73
C TYR A 88 16.32 4.71 -17.65
N GLU A 89 15.12 5.27 -17.74
CA GLU A 89 13.98 4.64 -18.40
C GLU A 89 14.15 4.49 -19.92
N ASP A 90 14.96 5.33 -20.54
CA ASP A 90 15.29 5.31 -21.97
C ASP A 90 16.47 4.38 -22.30
N LEU A 91 17.09 3.78 -21.30
CA LEU A 91 18.12 2.75 -21.48
C LEU A 91 17.49 1.36 -21.37
N THR A 92 18.09 0.41 -22.06
CA THR A 92 17.76 -1.02 -21.95
C THR A 92 18.23 -1.59 -20.61
N VAL A 93 17.83 -2.82 -20.29
CA VAL A 93 18.28 -3.55 -19.10
C VAL A 93 19.81 -3.62 -19.07
N ILE A 94 20.44 -4.04 -20.17
CA ILE A 94 21.90 -4.21 -20.24
C ILE A 94 22.64 -2.87 -20.22
N GLU A 95 22.06 -1.82 -20.78
CA GLU A 95 22.64 -0.47 -20.75
C GLU A 95 22.58 0.13 -19.35
N ASN A 96 21.49 -0.07 -18.59
CA ASN A 96 21.43 0.30 -17.18
C ASN A 96 22.53 -0.39 -16.37
N LEU A 97 22.66 -1.72 -16.46
CA LEU A 97 23.75 -2.46 -15.81
C LEU A 97 25.14 -1.95 -16.21
N THR A 98 25.34 -1.66 -17.50
CA THR A 98 26.60 -1.11 -18.02
C THR A 98 26.91 0.27 -17.43
N LEU A 99 25.91 1.13 -17.30
CA LEU A 99 26.05 2.44 -16.68
C LEU A 99 26.47 2.32 -15.22
N TYR A 100 25.75 1.50 -14.43
CA TYR A 100 26.09 1.28 -13.02
C TYR A 100 27.47 0.63 -12.85
N ALA A 101 27.84 -0.33 -13.71
CA ALA A 101 29.18 -0.91 -13.70
C ALA A 101 30.29 0.11 -13.97
N LYS A 102 30.04 1.10 -14.86
CA LYS A 102 30.97 2.21 -15.07
C LYS A 102 31.07 3.13 -13.84
N LEU A 103 29.92 3.50 -13.25
CA LEU A 103 29.86 4.35 -12.07
C LEU A 103 30.54 3.71 -10.86
N ARG A 104 30.54 2.37 -10.78
CA ARG A 104 31.17 1.57 -9.73
C ARG A 104 32.60 1.12 -10.07
N ASN A 105 33.17 1.61 -11.16
CA ASN A 105 34.52 1.26 -11.63
C ASN A 105 34.73 -0.27 -11.81
N LEU A 106 33.66 -1.04 -12.09
CA LEU A 106 33.81 -2.48 -12.37
C LEU A 106 34.63 -2.67 -13.65
N PRO A 107 35.78 -3.42 -13.60
CA PRO A 107 36.65 -3.67 -14.77
C PRO A 107 35.87 -4.28 -15.92
N ARG A 108 36.18 -3.87 -17.16
CA ARG A 108 35.50 -4.38 -18.36
C ARG A 108 35.56 -5.89 -18.48
N SER A 109 36.69 -6.50 -18.09
CA SER A 109 36.90 -7.96 -18.12
C SER A 109 35.95 -8.74 -17.21
N GLN A 110 35.45 -8.13 -16.13
CA GLN A 110 34.55 -8.76 -15.16
C GLN A 110 33.07 -8.54 -15.48
N ARG A 111 32.73 -7.54 -16.32
CA ARG A 111 31.34 -7.13 -16.55
C ARG A 111 30.48 -8.23 -17.14
N LYS A 112 30.98 -8.94 -18.14
CA LYS A 112 30.20 -9.97 -18.84
C LYS A 112 29.71 -11.05 -17.86
N GLY A 113 30.62 -11.68 -17.12
CA GLY A 113 30.24 -12.72 -16.16
C GLY A 113 29.34 -12.21 -15.05
N ARG A 114 29.62 -10.98 -14.52
CA ARG A 114 28.79 -10.39 -13.48
C ARG A 114 27.37 -10.05 -13.99
N PHE A 115 27.24 -9.60 -15.23
CA PHE A 115 25.92 -9.31 -15.82
C PHE A 115 25.13 -10.59 -16.07
N GLU A 116 25.76 -11.65 -16.57
CA GLU A 116 25.12 -12.95 -16.74
C GLU A 116 24.58 -13.48 -15.41
N GLU A 117 25.39 -13.45 -14.36
CA GLU A 117 24.99 -13.82 -12.99
C GLU A 117 23.79 -13.00 -12.48
N LEU A 118 23.85 -11.67 -12.56
CA LEU A 118 22.79 -10.79 -12.07
C LEU A 118 21.50 -10.91 -12.88
N LEU A 119 21.59 -11.09 -14.19
CA LEU A 119 20.44 -11.27 -15.08
C LEU A 119 19.75 -12.61 -14.83
N GLU A 120 20.51 -13.68 -14.59
CA GLU A 120 19.97 -14.97 -14.20
C GLU A 120 19.31 -14.90 -12.83
N PHE A 121 20.01 -14.35 -11.85
CA PHE A 121 19.53 -14.12 -10.48
C PHE A 121 18.21 -13.35 -10.43
N THR A 122 18.06 -12.32 -11.26
CA THR A 122 16.85 -11.48 -11.32
C THR A 122 15.78 -11.99 -12.29
N GLY A 123 16.08 -13.03 -13.07
CA GLY A 123 15.19 -13.55 -14.12
C GLY A 123 15.01 -12.60 -15.30
N LEU A 124 15.99 -11.70 -15.54
CA LEU A 124 15.93 -10.68 -16.60
C LEU A 124 16.69 -11.07 -17.86
N SER A 125 17.29 -12.25 -17.93
CA SER A 125 18.12 -12.72 -19.05
C SER A 125 17.43 -12.64 -20.42
N LYS A 126 16.09 -12.83 -20.46
CA LYS A 126 15.29 -12.75 -21.70
C LYS A 126 14.88 -11.31 -22.09
N PHE A 127 15.26 -10.31 -21.28
CA PHE A 127 14.79 -8.94 -21.43
C PHE A 127 15.92 -7.91 -21.60
N THR A 128 17.14 -8.35 -21.90
CA THR A 128 18.36 -7.53 -21.95
C THR A 128 18.22 -6.28 -22.81
N ASP A 129 17.57 -6.41 -23.97
CA ASP A 129 17.40 -5.32 -24.95
C ASP A 129 16.10 -4.53 -24.77
N ARG A 130 15.30 -4.88 -23.73
CA ARG A 130 14.06 -4.17 -23.43
C ARG A 130 14.37 -2.86 -22.69
N LEU A 131 13.77 -1.76 -23.15
CA LEU A 131 13.87 -0.46 -22.46
C LEU A 131 13.27 -0.56 -21.05
N ALA A 132 13.93 0.06 -20.06
CA ALA A 132 13.49 0.02 -18.66
C ALA A 132 12.05 0.57 -18.47
N ARG A 133 11.64 1.59 -19.25
CA ARG A 133 10.25 2.09 -19.23
C ARG A 133 9.19 1.06 -19.63
N ARG A 134 9.57 0.00 -20.36
CA ARG A 134 8.68 -1.08 -20.81
C ARG A 134 8.66 -2.29 -19.87
N LEU A 135 9.40 -2.24 -18.78
CA LEU A 135 9.38 -3.27 -17.74
C LEU A 135 8.18 -3.07 -16.82
N SER A 136 7.67 -4.17 -16.26
CA SER A 136 6.70 -4.11 -15.16
C SER A 136 7.33 -3.51 -13.89
N GLY A 137 6.51 -3.10 -12.91
CA GLY A 137 6.99 -2.58 -11.63
C GLY A 137 7.97 -3.55 -10.94
N GLY A 138 7.59 -4.82 -10.80
CA GLY A 138 8.46 -5.85 -10.23
C GLY A 138 9.75 -6.07 -11.02
N MET A 139 9.70 -6.04 -12.36
CA MET A 139 10.93 -6.14 -13.19
C MET A 139 11.83 -4.91 -13.01
N LYS A 140 11.26 -3.71 -12.87
CA LYS A 140 12.04 -2.50 -12.57
C LYS A 140 12.73 -2.60 -11.21
N GLN A 141 12.05 -3.13 -10.19
CA GLN A 141 12.63 -3.35 -8.86
C GLN A 141 13.79 -4.36 -8.93
N LYS A 142 13.59 -5.49 -9.62
CA LYS A 142 14.64 -6.49 -9.83
C LYS A 142 15.86 -5.90 -10.56
N LEU A 143 15.64 -5.07 -11.59
CA LEU A 143 16.73 -4.38 -12.28
C LEU A 143 17.40 -3.35 -11.36
N GLY A 144 16.65 -2.61 -10.54
CA GLY A 144 17.19 -1.67 -9.55
C GLY A 144 18.08 -2.37 -8.53
N LEU A 145 17.64 -3.54 -8.03
CA LEU A 145 18.45 -4.40 -7.15
C LEU A 145 19.72 -4.89 -7.88
N ALA A 146 19.60 -5.40 -9.10
CA ALA A 146 20.77 -5.82 -9.89
C ALA A 146 21.79 -4.68 -10.08
N CYS A 147 21.32 -3.46 -10.32
CA CYS A 147 22.18 -2.27 -10.43
C CYS A 147 22.86 -1.93 -9.10
N ALA A 148 22.18 -2.09 -7.96
CA ALA A 148 22.76 -1.88 -6.64
C ALA A 148 23.79 -2.96 -6.28
N LEU A 149 23.63 -4.17 -6.81
CA LEU A 149 24.49 -5.34 -6.59
C LEU A 149 25.58 -5.52 -7.65
N VAL A 150 25.72 -4.61 -8.59
CA VAL A 150 26.71 -4.73 -9.70
C VAL A 150 28.13 -4.97 -9.19
N THR A 151 28.50 -4.37 -8.08
CA THR A 151 29.66 -4.73 -7.25
C THR A 151 29.12 -5.26 -5.92
N PRO A 152 29.62 -6.39 -5.37
CA PRO A 152 29.17 -6.91 -4.08
C PRO A 152 29.29 -5.85 -2.98
N PRO A 153 28.17 -5.37 -2.39
CA PRO A 153 28.23 -4.33 -1.37
C PRO A 153 28.44 -4.94 0.02
N LYS A 154 29.17 -4.26 0.90
CA LYS A 154 29.14 -4.54 2.34
C LYS A 154 27.98 -3.81 3.03
N LEU A 155 27.48 -2.73 2.43
CA LEU A 155 26.30 -1.97 2.88
C LEU A 155 25.29 -1.90 1.76
N LEU A 156 24.14 -2.55 1.95
CA LEU A 156 23.02 -2.51 1.03
C LEU A 156 21.88 -1.68 1.62
N LEU A 157 21.60 -0.53 1.01
CA LEU A 157 20.53 0.37 1.39
C LEU A 157 19.38 0.27 0.38
N LEU A 158 18.19 -0.10 0.85
CA LEU A 158 17.02 -0.32 0.03
C LEU A 158 15.89 0.61 0.49
N ASP A 159 15.52 1.58 -0.34
CA ASP A 159 14.51 2.59 -0.01
C ASP A 159 13.16 2.20 -0.61
N GLU A 160 12.29 1.62 0.23
CA GLU A 160 10.95 1.15 -0.12
C GLU A 160 10.94 0.22 -1.37
N PRO A 161 11.76 -0.85 -1.40
CA PRO A 161 11.90 -1.70 -2.58
C PRO A 161 10.63 -2.50 -2.91
N GLY A 162 9.70 -2.70 -1.96
CA GLY A 162 8.44 -3.42 -2.14
C GLY A 162 7.30 -2.57 -2.70
N VAL A 163 7.46 -1.23 -2.82
CA VAL A 163 6.38 -0.35 -3.23
C VAL A 163 5.99 -0.55 -4.70
N GLY A 164 4.68 -0.75 -4.96
CA GLY A 164 4.15 -0.96 -6.31
C GLY A 164 4.47 -2.33 -6.92
N VAL A 165 4.88 -3.29 -6.10
CA VAL A 165 5.21 -4.67 -6.50
C VAL A 165 4.13 -5.61 -5.99
N ASP A 166 3.70 -6.55 -6.83
CA ASP A 166 2.75 -7.58 -6.43
C ASP A 166 3.37 -8.56 -5.40
N PRO A 167 2.54 -9.28 -4.59
CA PRO A 167 3.04 -10.12 -3.50
C PRO A 167 4.05 -11.17 -3.94
N LEU A 168 3.85 -11.79 -5.10
CA LEU A 168 4.75 -12.82 -5.61
C LEU A 168 6.14 -12.23 -5.91
N SER A 169 6.18 -11.14 -6.66
CA SER A 169 7.43 -10.42 -6.98
C SER A 169 8.10 -9.84 -5.74
N ARG A 170 7.33 -9.44 -4.71
CA ARG A 170 7.84 -8.94 -3.43
C ARG A 170 8.52 -10.05 -2.63
N ARG A 171 7.93 -11.25 -2.53
CA ARG A 171 8.58 -12.43 -1.91
C ARG A 171 9.87 -12.83 -2.62
N GLU A 172 9.89 -12.76 -3.96
CA GLU A 172 11.10 -13.03 -4.72
C GLU A 172 12.20 -12.00 -4.42
N LEU A 173 11.85 -10.71 -4.39
CA LEU A 173 12.81 -9.63 -4.06
C LEU A 173 13.39 -9.81 -2.67
N TRP A 174 12.55 -10.14 -1.68
CA TRP A 174 12.97 -10.43 -0.32
C TRP A 174 13.97 -11.59 -0.26
N ARG A 175 13.65 -12.72 -0.93
CA ARG A 175 14.55 -13.87 -1.04
C ARG A 175 15.89 -13.49 -1.66
N MET A 176 15.86 -12.73 -2.77
CA MET A 176 17.07 -12.25 -3.44
C MET A 176 17.97 -11.45 -2.52
N VAL A 177 17.41 -10.55 -1.72
CA VAL A 177 18.21 -9.77 -0.75
C VAL A 177 18.76 -10.68 0.34
N ARG A 178 17.96 -11.62 0.85
CA ARG A 178 18.40 -12.59 1.88
C ARG A 178 19.57 -13.47 1.37
N GLU A 179 19.54 -13.90 0.12
CA GLU A 179 20.62 -14.70 -0.51
C GLU A 179 21.92 -13.91 -0.73
N GLN A 180 21.87 -12.57 -0.70
CA GLN A 180 23.06 -11.71 -0.82
C GLN A 180 23.73 -11.39 0.52
N LEU A 181 23.12 -11.79 1.64
CA LEU A 181 23.67 -11.54 2.97
C LEU A 181 24.70 -12.60 3.34
N ASP A 182 25.85 -12.13 3.77
CA ASP A 182 26.86 -12.88 4.49
C ASP A 182 27.10 -12.24 5.87
N ASP A 183 27.98 -12.81 6.66
CA ASP A 183 28.29 -12.34 8.01
C ASP A 183 28.92 -10.93 8.05
N GLU A 184 29.36 -10.39 6.91
CA GLU A 184 29.96 -9.05 6.80
C GLU A 184 29.00 -8.01 6.22
N THR A 185 27.96 -8.43 5.52
CA THR A 185 27.03 -7.54 4.81
C THR A 185 25.96 -6.99 5.74
N VAL A 186 25.76 -5.68 5.71
CA VAL A 186 24.65 -4.97 6.37
C VAL A 186 23.59 -4.64 5.35
N ALA A 187 22.35 -5.08 5.55
CA ALA A 187 21.20 -4.65 4.76
C ALA A 187 20.24 -3.79 5.60
N LEU A 188 19.94 -2.61 5.09
CA LEU A 188 18.93 -1.72 5.67
C LEU A 188 17.78 -1.58 4.67
N TRP A 189 16.61 -2.06 5.07
CA TRP A 189 15.39 -2.12 4.27
C TRP A 189 14.38 -1.12 4.80
N SER A 190 14.18 0.01 4.13
CA SER A 190 13.11 0.91 4.52
C SER A 190 11.78 0.41 3.97
N THR A 191 10.74 0.46 4.79
CA THR A 191 9.41 0.04 4.38
C THR A 191 8.32 0.76 5.17
N ALA A 192 7.18 0.98 4.50
CA ALA A 192 5.90 1.30 5.11
C ALA A 192 5.02 0.04 5.27
N TYR A 193 5.49 -1.12 4.81
CA TYR A 193 4.75 -2.38 4.90
C TYR A 193 5.15 -3.15 6.15
N LEU A 194 4.18 -3.39 7.02
CA LEU A 194 4.41 -3.98 8.33
C LEU A 194 4.66 -5.48 8.27
N ASP A 195 4.16 -6.15 7.24
CA ASP A 195 4.46 -7.55 6.92
C ASP A 195 5.94 -7.74 6.50
N GLU A 196 6.53 -6.78 5.77
CA GLU A 196 7.97 -6.77 5.50
C GLU A 196 8.78 -6.50 6.77
N ALA A 197 8.32 -5.57 7.62
CA ALA A 197 8.96 -5.25 8.88
C ALA A 197 9.02 -6.47 9.83
N GLU A 198 7.96 -7.27 9.86
CA GLU A 198 7.87 -8.49 10.66
C GLU A 198 8.85 -9.58 10.21
N GLN A 199 9.23 -9.59 8.93
CA GLN A 199 10.21 -10.53 8.36
C GLN A 199 11.66 -10.12 8.60
N CYS A 200 11.93 -8.87 9.01
CA CYS A 200 13.27 -8.39 9.33
C CYS A 200 13.84 -9.07 10.57
N ASP A 201 15.18 -9.19 10.64
CA ASP A 201 15.85 -9.72 11.84
C ASP A 201 15.82 -8.71 12.99
N GLU A 202 15.95 -7.43 12.65
CA GLU A 202 15.84 -6.29 13.58
C GLU A 202 15.02 -5.18 12.92
N THR A 203 14.36 -4.34 13.70
CA THR A 203 13.61 -3.19 13.21
C THR A 203 13.94 -1.94 14.01
N ILE A 204 14.00 -0.81 13.32
CA ILE A 204 14.06 0.54 13.90
C ILE A 204 12.78 1.24 13.48
N LEU A 205 11.91 1.50 14.46
CA LEU A 205 10.65 2.21 14.25
C LEU A 205 10.88 3.71 14.43
N LEU A 206 10.67 4.45 13.35
CA LEU A 206 10.75 5.91 13.33
C LEU A 206 9.35 6.53 13.33
N ASN A 207 9.21 7.61 14.08
CA ASN A 207 8.06 8.50 13.98
C ASN A 207 8.49 9.96 14.21
N GLU A 208 8.04 10.86 13.34
CA GLU A 208 8.35 12.30 13.41
C GLU A 208 9.85 12.59 13.67
N GLY A 209 10.72 11.82 13.04
CA GLY A 209 12.18 11.97 13.15
C GLY A 209 12.81 11.37 14.41
N THR A 210 12.06 10.68 15.27
CA THR A 210 12.54 10.04 16.50
C THR A 210 12.45 8.52 16.43
N VAL A 211 13.27 7.79 17.20
CA VAL A 211 13.22 6.34 17.33
C VAL A 211 12.25 5.97 18.45
N LEU A 212 11.14 5.29 18.10
CA LEU A 212 10.16 4.79 19.07
C LEU A 212 10.48 3.37 19.57
N PHE A 213 11.14 2.58 18.73
CA PHE A 213 11.53 1.21 19.06
C PHE A 213 12.76 0.81 18.24
N SER A 214 13.63 0.00 18.84
CA SER A 214 14.75 -0.65 18.16
C SER A 214 14.97 -2.04 18.73
N GLY A 215 14.95 -3.07 17.89
CA GLY A 215 15.14 -4.45 18.30
C GLY A 215 14.47 -5.47 17.37
N GLU A 216 14.39 -6.71 17.81
CA GLU A 216 13.71 -7.77 17.09
C GLU A 216 12.18 -7.50 17.00
N PRO A 217 11.53 -7.71 15.84
CA PRO A 217 10.09 -7.52 15.68
C PRO A 217 9.26 -8.24 16.75
N LYS A 218 9.69 -9.46 17.12
CA LYS A 218 9.02 -10.29 18.16
C LYS A 218 8.93 -9.59 19.52
N LYS A 219 9.87 -8.72 19.88
CA LYS A 219 9.81 -7.98 21.16
C LYS A 219 8.66 -6.97 21.17
N LEU A 220 8.30 -6.43 20.01
CA LEU A 220 7.15 -5.53 19.87
C LEU A 220 5.83 -6.31 20.04
N THR A 221 5.72 -7.49 19.41
CA THR A 221 4.53 -8.35 19.50
C THR A 221 4.38 -8.98 20.89
N GLN A 222 5.44 -9.36 21.57
CA GLN A 222 5.39 -9.89 22.94
C GLN A 222 4.73 -8.92 23.93
N GLY A 223 4.94 -7.61 23.77
CA GLY A 223 4.25 -6.60 24.58
C GLY A 223 2.73 -6.53 24.35
N MET A 224 2.23 -7.21 23.33
CA MET A 224 0.81 -7.24 22.94
C MET A 224 0.13 -8.57 23.30
N GLU A 225 0.84 -9.53 23.92
CA GLU A 225 0.27 -10.82 24.31
C GLU A 225 -0.94 -10.64 25.25
N GLY A 226 -2.00 -11.39 24.97
CA GLY A 226 -3.27 -11.29 25.70
C GLY A 226 -4.10 -10.02 25.41
N ARG A 227 -3.64 -9.11 24.55
CA ARG A 227 -4.31 -7.84 24.24
C ARG A 227 -4.97 -7.84 22.87
N VAL A 228 -4.76 -8.86 22.07
CA VAL A 228 -5.32 -8.93 20.72
C VAL A 228 -6.40 -10.00 20.66
N LEU A 229 -7.57 -9.59 20.23
CA LEU A 229 -8.80 -10.37 20.25
C LEU A 229 -9.39 -10.49 18.85
N ARG A 230 -10.17 -11.54 18.65
CA ARG A 230 -11.02 -11.73 17.48
C ARG A 230 -12.47 -11.85 17.95
N VAL A 231 -13.31 -10.92 17.56
CA VAL A 231 -14.77 -10.97 17.77
C VAL A 231 -15.36 -11.77 16.62
N MET A 232 -15.90 -12.95 16.95
CA MET A 232 -16.35 -13.94 15.99
C MET A 232 -17.81 -13.75 15.58
N ASN A 233 -18.17 -14.32 14.43
CA ASN A 233 -19.55 -14.44 13.94
C ASN A 233 -20.29 -13.08 13.86
N VAL A 234 -19.62 -12.05 13.40
CA VAL A 234 -20.23 -10.75 13.17
C VAL A 234 -20.91 -10.74 11.80
N GLU A 235 -22.22 -10.58 11.78
CA GLU A 235 -22.97 -10.49 10.52
C GLU A 235 -22.43 -9.40 9.60
N PRO A 236 -22.34 -9.63 8.29
CA PRO A 236 -21.80 -8.65 7.33
C PRO A 236 -22.45 -7.26 7.44
N SER A 237 -23.77 -7.21 7.66
CA SER A 237 -24.55 -5.99 7.83
C SER A 237 -24.16 -5.15 9.05
N CYS A 238 -23.65 -5.80 10.12
CA CYS A 238 -23.33 -5.17 11.41
C CYS A 238 -21.84 -4.91 11.62
N ARG A 239 -20.94 -5.47 10.79
CA ARG A 239 -19.48 -5.39 11.01
C ARG A 239 -18.99 -3.95 11.11
N ARG A 240 -19.39 -3.08 10.17
CA ARG A 240 -18.94 -1.68 10.10
C ARG A 240 -19.42 -0.88 11.29
N GLU A 241 -20.68 -1.10 11.70
CA GLU A 241 -21.25 -0.44 12.88
C GLU A 241 -20.56 -0.92 14.16
N THR A 242 -20.29 -2.23 14.26
CA THR A 242 -19.58 -2.82 15.40
C THR A 242 -18.16 -2.24 15.52
N VAL A 243 -17.41 -2.14 14.42
CA VAL A 243 -16.07 -1.50 14.43
C VAL A 243 -16.17 -0.04 14.89
N ALA A 244 -17.08 0.74 14.29
CA ALA A 244 -17.25 2.15 14.64
C ALA A 244 -17.64 2.34 16.12
N ARG A 245 -18.37 1.40 16.72
CA ARG A 245 -18.70 1.41 18.13
C ARG A 245 -17.51 1.02 19.00
N LEU A 246 -16.81 -0.07 18.66
CA LEU A 246 -15.64 -0.55 19.42
C LEU A 246 -14.56 0.53 19.51
N THR A 247 -14.27 1.22 18.43
CA THR A 247 -13.24 2.27 18.39
C THR A 247 -13.55 3.52 19.22
N ARG A 248 -14.77 3.65 19.77
CA ARG A 248 -15.15 4.74 20.68
C ARG A 248 -14.86 4.44 22.16
N HIS A 249 -14.50 3.20 22.47
CA HIS A 249 -14.19 2.83 23.84
C HIS A 249 -12.72 3.06 24.17
N ASP A 250 -12.45 3.73 25.28
CA ASP A 250 -11.09 4.04 25.75
C ASP A 250 -10.22 2.78 25.99
N GLU A 251 -10.85 1.63 26.18
CA GLU A 251 -10.15 0.35 26.32
C GLU A 251 -9.69 -0.26 24.99
N ILE A 252 -10.12 0.30 23.85
CA ILE A 252 -9.81 -0.20 22.51
C ILE A 252 -8.79 0.72 21.83
N VAL A 253 -7.64 0.18 21.48
CA VAL A 253 -6.58 0.86 20.74
C VAL A 253 -6.89 0.89 19.25
N ASP A 254 -7.40 -0.21 18.71
CA ASP A 254 -7.75 -0.37 17.30
C ASP A 254 -8.79 -1.48 17.11
N ALA A 255 -9.62 -1.35 16.06
CA ALA A 255 -10.55 -2.40 15.65
C ALA A 255 -10.68 -2.42 14.13
N THR A 256 -10.56 -3.62 13.53
CA THR A 256 -10.53 -3.79 12.07
C THR A 256 -11.34 -5.00 11.62
N ILE A 257 -12.00 -4.87 10.48
CA ILE A 257 -12.66 -6.01 9.83
C ILE A 257 -11.59 -6.96 9.29
N GLN A 258 -11.74 -8.25 9.57
CA GLN A 258 -10.89 -9.30 9.05
C GLN A 258 -11.77 -10.49 8.62
N GLY A 259 -12.14 -10.53 7.35
CA GLY A 259 -13.11 -11.51 6.84
C GLY A 259 -14.44 -11.45 7.60
N SER A 260 -14.88 -12.56 8.19
CA SER A 260 -16.12 -12.68 8.99
C SER A 260 -15.99 -12.20 10.43
N SER A 261 -14.81 -11.83 10.88
CA SER A 261 -14.51 -11.43 12.24
C SER A 261 -14.04 -9.97 12.32
N ILE A 262 -13.93 -9.46 13.56
CA ILE A 262 -13.31 -8.16 13.84
C ILE A 262 -12.10 -8.43 14.73
N ARG A 263 -10.92 -8.00 14.26
CA ARG A 263 -9.70 -7.98 15.07
C ARG A 263 -9.72 -6.73 15.93
N VAL A 264 -9.47 -6.89 17.21
CA VAL A 264 -9.51 -5.82 18.21
C VAL A 264 -8.24 -5.83 19.03
N THR A 265 -7.63 -4.67 19.19
CA THR A 265 -6.47 -4.48 20.08
C THR A 265 -6.92 -3.66 21.28
N THR A 266 -6.66 -4.18 22.49
CA THR A 266 -7.06 -3.57 23.75
C THR A 266 -5.88 -2.88 24.45
N THR A 267 -6.17 -1.92 25.34
CA THR A 267 -5.17 -1.22 26.16
C THR A 267 -4.57 -2.12 27.24
N ARG A 268 -5.31 -3.16 27.67
CA ARG A 268 -4.92 -4.10 28.73
C ARG A 268 -5.17 -5.54 28.27
N PRO A 269 -4.48 -6.54 28.85
CA PRO A 269 -4.80 -7.95 28.60
C PRO A 269 -6.28 -8.25 28.87
N TYR A 270 -6.86 -9.05 27.99
CA TYR A 270 -8.27 -9.47 28.10
C TYR A 270 -8.42 -10.44 29.25
N ASP A 271 -9.43 -10.21 30.08
CA ASP A 271 -9.79 -11.07 31.20
C ASP A 271 -11.00 -11.93 30.80
N PRO A 272 -10.86 -13.25 30.62
CA PRO A 272 -11.98 -14.15 30.31
C PRO A 272 -13.13 -14.09 31.34
N ALA A 273 -12.85 -13.73 32.60
CA ALA A 273 -13.89 -13.54 33.62
C ALA A 273 -14.80 -12.33 33.32
N ARG A 274 -14.40 -11.46 32.41
CA ARG A 274 -15.18 -10.34 31.89
C ARG A 274 -15.86 -10.64 30.54
N GLU A 275 -16.04 -11.92 30.17
CA GLU A 275 -16.72 -12.31 28.93
C GLU A 275 -18.12 -11.71 28.75
N SER A 276 -18.77 -11.29 29.82
CA SER A 276 -20.02 -10.52 29.80
C SER A 276 -19.82 -9.01 29.60
N SER A 277 -18.62 -8.56 29.18
CA SER A 277 -18.37 -7.14 28.97
C SER A 277 -19.36 -6.56 27.96
N PRO A 278 -20.07 -5.47 28.32
CA PRO A 278 -21.03 -4.82 27.43
C PRO A 278 -20.42 -4.36 26.10
N ILE A 279 -19.08 -4.19 26.06
CA ILE A 279 -18.34 -3.76 24.87
C ILE A 279 -18.54 -4.73 23.70
N PHE A 280 -18.57 -6.04 23.97
CA PHE A 280 -18.71 -7.07 22.93
C PHE A 280 -20.13 -7.59 22.73
N GLU A 281 -21.12 -7.07 23.49
CA GLU A 281 -22.55 -7.42 23.38
C GLU A 281 -22.85 -8.92 23.41
N GLY A 282 -22.13 -9.69 24.24
CA GLY A 282 -22.31 -11.14 24.35
C GLY A 282 -21.80 -11.93 23.15
N ARG A 283 -21.08 -11.31 22.21
CA ARG A 283 -20.44 -12.01 21.09
C ARG A 283 -19.26 -12.86 21.59
N ARG A 284 -19.02 -13.98 20.92
CA ARG A 284 -17.87 -14.83 21.19
C ARG A 284 -16.57 -14.08 20.85
N VAL A 285 -15.67 -14.00 21.81
CA VAL A 285 -14.37 -13.37 21.71
C VAL A 285 -13.29 -14.41 21.94
N GLU A 286 -12.29 -14.42 21.07
CA GLU A 286 -11.15 -15.34 21.15
C GLU A 286 -9.86 -14.53 21.18
N LEU A 287 -8.89 -14.98 21.98
CA LEU A 287 -7.52 -14.46 21.91
C LEU A 287 -6.89 -14.88 20.59
N THR A 288 -6.16 -13.98 19.98
CA THR A 288 -5.41 -14.24 18.75
C THR A 288 -3.97 -13.74 18.88
N ALA A 289 -3.06 -14.37 18.13
CA ALA A 289 -1.66 -13.97 18.14
C ALA A 289 -1.50 -12.51 17.69
N PRO A 290 -0.71 -11.71 18.43
CA PRO A 290 -0.37 -10.35 18.02
C PRO A 290 0.45 -10.36 16.72
N ARG A 291 0.24 -9.34 15.88
CA ARG A 291 1.05 -9.03 14.71
C ARG A 291 1.91 -7.80 14.98
N PHE A 292 2.93 -7.61 14.19
CA PHE A 292 3.76 -6.39 14.27
C PHE A 292 2.93 -5.11 14.16
N GLU A 293 1.89 -5.13 13.33
CA GLU A 293 0.96 -4.01 13.15
C GLU A 293 0.26 -3.60 14.45
N ASP A 294 -0.16 -4.54 15.30
CA ASP A 294 -0.84 -4.22 16.56
C ASP A 294 0.07 -3.40 17.49
N GLY A 295 1.33 -3.83 17.63
CA GLY A 295 2.32 -3.12 18.43
C GLY A 295 2.77 -1.79 17.78
N PHE A 296 2.81 -1.74 16.46
CA PHE A 296 3.12 -0.51 15.72
C PHE A 296 2.04 0.56 15.97
N ILE A 297 0.77 0.22 15.79
CA ILE A 297 -0.37 1.14 16.01
C ILE A 297 -0.41 1.59 17.48
N GLU A 298 -0.19 0.68 18.42
CA GLU A 298 -0.16 1.01 19.85
C GLU A 298 0.96 2.01 20.18
N ARG A 299 2.17 1.82 19.65
CA ARG A 299 3.31 2.74 19.85
C ARG A 299 3.08 4.13 19.26
N LEU A 300 2.26 4.23 18.24
CA LEU A 300 1.87 5.52 17.65
C LEU A 300 0.69 6.20 18.38
N GLY A 301 0.21 5.61 19.47
CA GLY A 301 -0.89 6.17 20.29
C GLY A 301 -2.28 5.73 19.86
N GLY A 302 -2.39 4.67 19.04
CA GLY A 302 -3.66 4.18 18.51
C GLY A 302 -4.16 5.00 17.33
N VAL A 303 -5.33 4.63 16.83
CA VAL A 303 -6.02 5.36 15.75
C VAL A 303 -7.14 6.20 16.36
N SER A 304 -6.91 7.50 16.53
CA SER A 304 -7.98 8.39 16.99
C SER A 304 -8.88 8.77 15.81
N PHE A 305 -10.14 8.42 15.92
CA PHE A 305 -11.15 8.84 14.96
C PHE A 305 -11.82 10.13 15.42
N ASP A 306 -11.53 11.22 14.75
CA ASP A 306 -12.28 12.49 14.91
C ASP A 306 -13.65 12.30 14.24
N ASP A 307 -14.56 11.63 14.96
CA ASP A 307 -15.80 11.05 14.44
C ASP A 307 -16.91 12.10 14.23
N GLU A 308 -16.79 13.26 14.87
CA GLU A 308 -17.83 14.29 14.83
C GLU A 308 -17.83 15.09 13.52
N ARG A 309 -16.73 15.09 12.75
CA ARG A 309 -16.59 15.89 11.53
C ARG A 309 -17.16 15.24 10.27
N ILE A 310 -17.44 13.91 10.30
CA ILE A 310 -17.97 13.23 9.12
C ILE A 310 -19.47 13.31 9.10
N VAL A 311 -19.92 14.40 8.53
CA VAL A 311 -21.33 14.70 8.31
C VAL A 311 -21.96 13.69 7.34
N ARG A 312 -23.21 13.38 7.61
CA ARG A 312 -24.14 12.55 6.86
C ARG A 312 -24.22 12.95 5.39
N GLN A 313 -23.36 12.40 4.54
CA GLN A 313 -23.60 12.45 3.10
C GLN A 313 -24.85 11.61 2.83
N ARG A 314 -25.87 12.22 2.25
CA ARG A 314 -27.04 11.50 1.74
C ARG A 314 -26.68 10.96 0.36
N PHE A 315 -26.12 9.77 0.33
CA PHE A 315 -26.02 9.02 -0.91
C PHE A 315 -27.45 8.61 -1.32
N HIS A 316 -27.74 8.66 -2.61
CA HIS A 316 -29.06 8.29 -3.11
C HIS A 316 -29.25 6.78 -2.96
N LYS A 317 -30.01 6.38 -1.94
CA LYS A 317 -30.42 5.00 -1.76
C LYS A 317 -31.52 4.72 -2.77
N GLU A 318 -31.20 4.30 -3.98
CA GLU A 318 -32.20 3.71 -4.87
C GLU A 318 -32.68 2.41 -4.22
N ARG A 319 -33.93 2.44 -3.73
CA ARG A 319 -34.61 1.26 -3.20
C ARG A 319 -35.00 0.37 -4.37
N GLY A 320 -34.48 -0.85 -4.44
CA GLY A 320 -34.92 -1.88 -5.35
C GLY A 320 -33.96 -2.25 -6.48
N VAL A 321 -32.70 -1.83 -6.44
CA VAL A 321 -31.66 -2.30 -7.37
C VAL A 321 -30.86 -3.40 -6.69
N ASP A 322 -30.88 -4.62 -7.26
CA ASP A 322 -30.14 -5.78 -6.73
C ASP A 322 -28.62 -5.59 -6.83
N ALA A 323 -28.15 -4.85 -7.85
CA ALA A 323 -26.75 -4.54 -8.05
C ALA A 323 -26.56 -3.12 -8.59
N VAL A 324 -25.63 -2.35 -7.99
CA VAL A 324 -25.26 -0.99 -8.43
C VAL A 324 -24.26 -1.05 -9.57
N VAL A 325 -23.32 -1.99 -9.53
CA VAL A 325 -22.32 -2.19 -10.59
C VAL A 325 -22.44 -3.59 -11.14
N VAL A 326 -22.48 -3.70 -12.46
CA VAL A 326 -22.52 -5.00 -13.16
C VAL A 326 -21.46 -5.02 -14.26
N ALA A 327 -20.60 -6.00 -14.23
CA ALA A 327 -19.75 -6.40 -15.34
C ALA A 327 -20.39 -7.61 -16.02
N ASP A 328 -20.76 -7.49 -17.29
CA ASP A 328 -21.35 -8.57 -18.07
C ASP A 328 -20.43 -8.95 -19.22
N ARG A 329 -19.70 -10.06 -19.05
CA ARG A 329 -18.77 -10.67 -20.02
C ARG A 329 -17.83 -9.64 -20.67
N LEU A 330 -17.26 -8.77 -19.84
CA LEU A 330 -16.36 -7.72 -20.29
C LEU A 330 -15.11 -8.31 -20.94
N THR A 331 -14.93 -8.01 -22.21
CA THR A 331 -13.76 -8.45 -22.97
C THR A 331 -13.05 -7.26 -23.59
N LYS A 332 -11.71 -7.23 -23.50
CA LYS A 332 -10.87 -6.23 -24.16
C LYS A 332 -9.70 -6.88 -24.88
N LYS A 333 -9.63 -6.61 -26.19
CA LYS A 333 -8.50 -7.02 -27.05
C LYS A 333 -7.75 -5.79 -27.55
N PHE A 334 -6.44 -5.88 -27.59
CA PHE A 334 -5.53 -4.93 -28.22
C PHE A 334 -4.75 -5.67 -29.32
N GLY A 335 -5.25 -5.61 -30.57
CA GLY A 335 -4.78 -6.46 -31.63
C GLY A 335 -5.01 -7.94 -31.28
N SER A 336 -3.94 -8.75 -31.30
CA SER A 336 -3.98 -10.16 -30.89
C SER A 336 -3.95 -10.37 -29.37
N PHE A 337 -3.56 -9.37 -28.58
CA PHE A 337 -3.46 -9.48 -27.13
C PHE A 337 -4.81 -9.33 -26.45
N VAL A 338 -5.21 -10.31 -25.65
CA VAL A 338 -6.45 -10.29 -24.85
C VAL A 338 -6.10 -9.83 -23.43
N ALA A 339 -6.50 -8.60 -23.11
CA ALA A 339 -6.19 -8.00 -21.80
C ALA A 339 -7.28 -8.28 -20.74
N ALA A 340 -8.50 -8.60 -21.16
CA ALA A 340 -9.58 -9.10 -20.33
C ALA A 340 -10.48 -9.99 -21.18
N SER A 341 -10.94 -11.13 -20.64
CA SER A 341 -11.74 -12.13 -21.33
C SER A 341 -12.96 -12.51 -20.49
N GLU A 342 -14.13 -12.14 -20.96
CA GLU A 342 -15.46 -12.50 -20.41
C GLU A 342 -15.62 -12.27 -18.88
N VAL A 343 -14.98 -11.23 -18.36
CA VAL A 343 -15.02 -10.92 -16.93
C VAL A 343 -16.43 -10.51 -16.53
N SER A 344 -17.03 -11.28 -15.59
CA SER A 344 -18.39 -11.04 -15.09
C SER A 344 -18.44 -11.06 -13.57
N PHE A 345 -19.06 -10.04 -12.96
CA PHE A 345 -19.36 -9.94 -11.54
C PHE A 345 -20.40 -8.83 -11.28
N GLN A 346 -20.92 -8.80 -10.06
CA GLN A 346 -21.89 -7.79 -9.63
C GLN A 346 -21.52 -7.26 -8.25
N ILE A 347 -21.80 -5.98 -8.00
CA ILE A 347 -21.56 -5.31 -6.71
C ILE A 347 -22.88 -4.78 -6.19
N LYS A 348 -23.26 -5.17 -4.97
CA LYS A 348 -24.51 -4.77 -4.31
C LYS A 348 -24.38 -3.39 -3.68
N PRO A 349 -25.49 -2.71 -3.37
CA PRO A 349 -25.46 -1.48 -2.56
C PRO A 349 -24.76 -1.73 -1.22
N GLY A 350 -23.80 -0.87 -0.89
CA GLY A 350 -23.04 -0.97 0.36
C GLY A 350 -22.00 -2.09 0.43
N GLU A 351 -21.74 -2.76 -0.68
CA GLU A 351 -20.71 -3.80 -0.78
C GLU A 351 -19.36 -3.18 -1.18
N ILE A 352 -18.28 -3.64 -0.53
CA ILE A 352 -16.90 -3.39 -0.94
C ILE A 352 -16.40 -4.63 -1.67
N PHE A 353 -16.15 -4.50 -2.97
CA PHE A 353 -15.70 -5.58 -3.85
C PHE A 353 -14.27 -5.34 -4.32
N GLY A 354 -13.38 -6.31 -4.07
CA GLY A 354 -11.97 -6.23 -4.43
C GLY A 354 -11.64 -6.98 -5.73
N LEU A 355 -10.88 -6.35 -6.63
CA LEU A 355 -10.23 -7.02 -7.76
C LEU A 355 -8.77 -7.28 -7.42
N LEU A 356 -8.40 -8.55 -7.25
CA LEU A 356 -7.05 -9.01 -6.96
C LEU A 356 -6.40 -9.64 -8.19
N GLY A 357 -5.08 -9.68 -8.20
CA GLY A 357 -4.31 -10.35 -9.25
C GLY A 357 -2.91 -9.77 -9.36
N PRO A 358 -1.96 -10.47 -9.99
CA PRO A 358 -0.61 -9.95 -10.22
C PRO A 358 -0.61 -8.74 -11.16
N ASN A 359 0.53 -8.07 -11.24
CA ASN A 359 0.70 -6.97 -12.18
C ASN A 359 0.59 -7.48 -13.61
N GLY A 360 -0.23 -6.80 -14.43
CA GLY A 360 -0.51 -7.22 -15.80
C GLY A 360 -1.67 -8.21 -15.97
N ALA A 361 -2.28 -8.69 -14.89
CA ALA A 361 -3.38 -9.67 -14.95
C ALA A 361 -4.67 -9.18 -15.61
N GLY A 362 -4.81 -7.89 -15.95
CA GLY A 362 -6.03 -7.32 -16.57
C GLY A 362 -6.92 -6.51 -15.62
N LYS A 363 -6.58 -6.40 -14.32
CA LYS A 363 -7.35 -5.63 -13.32
C LYS A 363 -7.65 -4.21 -13.77
N SER A 364 -6.61 -3.42 -14.06
CA SER A 364 -6.77 -2.02 -14.48
C SER A 364 -7.49 -1.89 -15.83
N THR A 365 -7.43 -2.90 -16.71
CA THR A 365 -8.20 -2.92 -17.96
C THR A 365 -9.68 -3.09 -17.68
N THR A 366 -10.06 -4.07 -16.86
CA THR A 366 -11.44 -4.31 -16.41
C THR A 366 -11.99 -3.09 -15.68
N PHE A 367 -11.21 -2.55 -14.77
CA PHE A 367 -11.55 -1.36 -14.02
C PHE A 367 -11.81 -0.14 -14.93
N LYS A 368 -10.93 0.15 -15.89
CA LYS A 368 -11.11 1.24 -16.86
C LYS A 368 -12.31 1.05 -17.76
N MET A 369 -12.68 -0.18 -18.09
CA MET A 369 -13.91 -0.45 -18.83
C MET A 369 -15.14 -0.07 -18.00
N LEU A 370 -15.16 -0.44 -16.71
CA LEU A 370 -16.23 -0.09 -15.77
C LEU A 370 -16.27 1.40 -15.40
N CYS A 371 -15.14 2.13 -15.50
CA CYS A 371 -15.12 3.59 -15.40
C CYS A 371 -15.62 4.29 -16.68
N GLY A 372 -15.89 3.55 -17.76
CA GLY A 372 -16.19 4.14 -19.07
C GLY A 372 -15.02 4.91 -19.69
N LEU A 373 -13.78 4.65 -19.21
CA LEU A 373 -12.54 5.23 -19.76
C LEU A 373 -11.96 4.40 -20.90
N LEU A 374 -12.38 3.13 -21.00
CA LEU A 374 -11.94 2.20 -22.01
C LEU A 374 -13.17 1.46 -22.58
N LYS A 375 -13.41 1.58 -23.88
CA LYS A 375 -14.51 0.86 -24.52
C LYS A 375 -14.19 -0.64 -24.60
N PRO A 376 -15.07 -1.54 -24.10
CA PRO A 376 -14.90 -2.98 -24.26
C PRO A 376 -14.99 -3.39 -25.73
N THR A 377 -14.31 -4.48 -26.09
CA THR A 377 -14.43 -5.12 -27.41
C THR A 377 -15.78 -5.85 -27.51
N SER A 378 -16.18 -6.57 -26.46
CA SER A 378 -17.50 -7.21 -26.29
C SER A 378 -17.92 -7.16 -24.82
N GLY A 379 -19.18 -7.49 -24.54
CA GLY A 379 -19.78 -7.34 -23.23
C GLY A 379 -20.18 -5.90 -22.92
N ASP A 380 -20.74 -5.65 -21.74
CA ASP A 380 -21.12 -4.32 -21.28
C ASP A 380 -20.90 -4.18 -19.76
N GLY A 381 -20.82 -2.94 -19.29
CA GLY A 381 -20.82 -2.57 -17.88
C GLY A 381 -21.99 -1.67 -17.55
N TYR A 382 -22.50 -1.78 -16.33
CA TYR A 382 -23.63 -0.96 -15.87
C TYR A 382 -23.26 -0.32 -14.52
N VAL A 383 -23.66 0.95 -14.34
CA VAL A 383 -23.59 1.66 -13.07
C VAL A 383 -24.96 2.25 -12.79
N GLY A 384 -25.56 1.88 -11.64
CA GLY A 384 -26.93 2.28 -11.29
C GLY A 384 -27.94 1.93 -12.40
N GLY A 385 -27.84 0.75 -13.00
CA GLY A 385 -28.69 0.30 -14.12
C GLY A 385 -28.40 0.98 -15.47
N THR A 386 -27.46 1.93 -15.54
CA THR A 386 -27.12 2.67 -16.76
C THR A 386 -25.95 2.01 -17.49
N SER A 387 -26.14 1.67 -18.78
CA SER A 387 -25.10 1.05 -19.62
C SER A 387 -23.95 2.02 -19.89
N LEU A 388 -22.74 1.58 -19.66
CA LEU A 388 -21.50 2.31 -19.98
C LEU A 388 -21.23 2.35 -21.49
N ARG A 389 -21.77 1.40 -22.24
CA ARG A 389 -21.65 1.34 -23.69
C ARG A 389 -22.58 2.31 -24.41
N ASN A 390 -23.84 2.38 -23.93
CA ASN A 390 -24.91 3.13 -24.58
C ASN A 390 -25.06 4.55 -24.03
N ALA A 391 -24.84 4.75 -22.72
CA ALA A 391 -24.98 6.04 -22.06
C ALA A 391 -23.80 6.35 -21.10
N PRO A 392 -22.56 6.40 -21.63
CA PRO A 392 -21.35 6.51 -20.78
C PRO A 392 -21.31 7.80 -19.93
N GLY A 393 -21.89 8.89 -20.43
CA GLY A 393 -21.96 10.15 -19.69
C GLY A 393 -22.83 10.07 -18.44
N ALA A 394 -24.04 9.51 -18.58
CA ALA A 394 -24.98 9.33 -17.47
C ALA A 394 -24.46 8.32 -16.44
N ALA A 395 -23.86 7.21 -16.89
CA ALA A 395 -23.25 6.23 -16.00
C ALA A 395 -22.08 6.83 -15.19
N ARG A 396 -21.19 7.61 -15.85
CA ARG A 396 -20.06 8.28 -15.17
C ARG A 396 -20.50 9.36 -14.20
N ALA A 397 -21.62 10.03 -14.41
CA ALA A 397 -22.14 11.00 -13.46
C ALA A 397 -22.55 10.38 -12.11
N ARG A 398 -22.78 9.05 -12.07
CA ARG A 398 -23.11 8.27 -10.86
C ARG A 398 -21.88 7.63 -10.20
N LEU A 399 -20.69 7.84 -10.77
CA LEU A 399 -19.47 7.18 -10.40
C LEU A 399 -18.44 8.17 -9.84
N GLY A 400 -17.92 7.90 -8.65
CA GLY A 400 -16.70 8.51 -8.14
C GLY A 400 -15.48 7.69 -8.54
N TYR A 401 -14.42 8.33 -9.00
CA TYR A 401 -13.21 7.65 -9.46
C TYR A 401 -11.96 8.22 -8.81
N MET A 402 -11.17 7.35 -8.21
CA MET A 402 -9.83 7.66 -7.69
C MET A 402 -8.79 6.83 -8.41
N ALA A 403 -7.95 7.46 -9.21
CA ALA A 403 -6.89 6.79 -9.96
C ALA A 403 -5.67 6.48 -9.09
N GLN A 404 -4.90 5.47 -9.45
CA GLN A 404 -3.64 5.07 -8.81
C GLN A 404 -2.63 6.23 -8.70
N LYS A 405 -2.43 6.98 -9.78
CA LYS A 405 -1.74 8.27 -9.72
C LYS A 405 -2.81 9.32 -9.54
N TYR A 406 -2.97 9.82 -8.32
CA TYR A 406 -4.00 10.80 -8.01
C TYR A 406 -4.17 11.81 -9.14
N SER A 407 -5.35 11.82 -9.78
CA SER A 407 -5.67 12.70 -10.92
C SER A 407 -5.84 14.16 -10.47
N LEU A 408 -4.98 14.62 -9.57
CA LEU A 408 -4.97 15.99 -9.05
C LEU A 408 -4.13 16.90 -9.94
N TYR A 409 -4.59 18.12 -10.13
CA TYR A 409 -3.83 19.17 -10.78
C TYR A 409 -2.83 19.74 -9.80
N SER A 410 -1.56 19.36 -9.93
CA SER A 410 -0.47 19.68 -8.99
C SER A 410 -0.26 21.19 -8.78
N ASP A 411 -0.52 22.00 -9.80
CA ASP A 411 -0.36 23.44 -9.77
C ASP A 411 -1.55 24.19 -9.17
N LEU A 412 -2.71 23.52 -9.06
CA LEU A 412 -3.89 24.05 -8.40
C LEU A 412 -3.82 23.82 -6.88
N SER A 413 -4.40 24.75 -6.14
CA SER A 413 -4.62 24.58 -4.69
C SER A 413 -5.61 23.45 -4.40
N VAL A 414 -5.70 23.05 -3.14
CA VAL A 414 -6.71 22.08 -2.66
C VAL A 414 -8.12 22.55 -3.01
N ARG A 415 -8.44 23.82 -2.70
CA ARG A 415 -9.74 24.42 -2.97
C ARG A 415 -10.05 24.48 -4.47
N GLU A 416 -9.07 24.82 -5.30
CA GLU A 416 -9.22 24.88 -6.75
C GLU A 416 -9.43 23.48 -7.35
N ASN A 417 -8.73 22.45 -6.88
CA ASN A 417 -8.99 21.07 -7.27
C ASN A 417 -10.43 20.66 -6.94
N LEU A 418 -10.90 20.89 -5.71
CA LEU A 418 -12.29 20.60 -5.32
C LEU A 418 -13.29 21.35 -6.18
N ASN A 419 -13.04 22.65 -6.47
CA ASN A 419 -13.91 23.46 -7.32
C ASN A 419 -13.95 22.95 -8.76
N PHE A 420 -12.81 22.53 -9.31
CA PHE A 420 -12.73 21.95 -10.64
C PHE A 420 -13.57 20.69 -10.77
N TYR A 421 -13.39 19.71 -9.83
CA TYR A 421 -14.14 18.46 -9.87
C TYR A 421 -15.63 18.65 -9.58
N ALA A 422 -15.99 19.52 -8.65
CA ALA A 422 -17.38 19.89 -8.39
C ALA A 422 -18.06 20.47 -9.66
N GLY A 423 -17.31 21.25 -10.43
CA GLY A 423 -17.76 21.76 -11.73
C GLY A 423 -17.90 20.69 -12.78
N LEU A 424 -16.94 19.79 -12.87
CA LEU A 424 -16.94 18.65 -13.81
C LEU A 424 -18.16 17.73 -13.61
N TYR A 425 -18.55 17.53 -12.34
CA TYR A 425 -19.75 16.75 -11.98
C TYR A 425 -21.05 17.56 -11.99
N GLY A 426 -21.02 18.81 -12.50
CA GLY A 426 -22.23 19.60 -12.76
C GLY A 426 -22.90 20.20 -11.52
N LEU A 427 -22.18 20.35 -10.39
CA LEU A 427 -22.74 21.01 -9.22
C LEU A 427 -23.00 22.51 -9.50
N SER A 428 -24.20 22.98 -9.13
CA SER A 428 -24.52 24.40 -9.24
C SER A 428 -23.59 25.27 -8.38
N PRO A 429 -23.37 26.55 -8.71
CA PRO A 429 -22.41 27.40 -7.99
C PRO A 429 -22.64 27.45 -6.46
N LEU A 430 -23.90 27.51 -6.01
CA LEU A 430 -24.24 27.54 -4.60
C LEU A 430 -23.88 26.21 -3.93
N LYS A 431 -24.38 25.10 -4.48
CA LYS A 431 -24.10 23.75 -3.96
C LYS A 431 -22.61 23.43 -3.98
N ARG A 432 -21.89 23.89 -5.01
CA ARG A 432 -20.44 23.73 -5.11
C ARG A 432 -19.70 24.37 -3.93
N ARG A 433 -20.08 25.59 -3.54
CA ARG A 433 -19.47 26.31 -2.42
C ARG A 433 -19.70 25.57 -1.09
N GLU A 434 -20.92 25.08 -0.88
CA GLU A 434 -21.29 24.30 0.31
C GLU A 434 -20.51 23.00 0.37
N GLU A 435 -20.47 22.23 -0.72
CA GLU A 435 -19.78 20.94 -0.79
C GLU A 435 -18.26 21.07 -0.64
N ILE A 436 -17.65 22.12 -1.17
CA ILE A 436 -16.21 22.41 -0.98
C ILE A 436 -15.92 22.70 0.49
N ALA A 437 -16.71 23.56 1.14
CA ALA A 437 -16.52 23.88 2.56
C ALA A 437 -16.65 22.62 3.41
N ARG A 438 -17.66 21.80 3.12
CA ARG A 438 -17.87 20.51 3.79
C ARG A 438 -16.68 19.56 3.55
N ALA A 439 -16.25 19.36 2.31
CA ALA A 439 -15.14 18.47 1.99
C ALA A 439 -13.84 18.89 2.68
N LEU A 440 -13.54 20.19 2.75
CA LEU A 440 -12.37 20.70 3.47
C LEU A 440 -12.41 20.25 4.94
N GLY A 441 -13.56 20.41 5.63
CA GLY A 441 -13.73 19.99 7.02
C GLY A 441 -13.66 18.48 7.20
N GLU A 442 -14.47 17.72 6.44
CA GLU A 442 -14.56 16.26 6.56
C GLU A 442 -13.23 15.54 6.32
N TYR A 443 -12.42 16.05 5.39
CA TYR A 443 -11.13 15.44 5.04
C TYR A 443 -9.94 16.07 5.78
N GLY A 444 -10.18 17.03 6.69
CA GLY A 444 -9.12 17.71 7.45
C GLY A 444 -8.16 18.49 6.56
N LEU A 445 -8.68 19.10 5.49
CA LEU A 445 -7.91 19.83 4.47
C LEU A 445 -7.94 21.35 4.65
N GLU A 446 -8.62 21.86 5.69
CA GLU A 446 -8.85 23.30 5.92
C GLU A 446 -7.53 24.09 5.98
N LYS A 447 -6.54 23.58 6.72
CA LYS A 447 -5.22 24.22 6.87
C LYS A 447 -4.42 24.26 5.56
N PHE A 448 -4.78 23.43 4.59
CA PHE A 448 -4.11 23.30 3.30
C PHE A 448 -4.96 23.84 2.15
N ALA A 449 -6.11 24.47 2.44
CA ALA A 449 -7.09 24.85 1.43
C ALA A 449 -6.48 25.64 0.26
N ASP A 450 -5.55 26.54 0.55
CA ASP A 450 -4.91 27.42 -0.42
C ASP A 450 -3.48 26.96 -0.81
N ALA A 451 -3.03 25.80 -0.26
CA ALA A 451 -1.75 25.19 -0.64
C ALA A 451 -1.87 24.45 -1.96
N LYS A 452 -0.83 24.49 -2.79
CA LYS A 452 -0.77 23.70 -4.03
C LYS A 452 -0.81 22.21 -3.73
N SER A 453 -1.65 21.47 -4.43
CA SER A 453 -1.82 20.04 -4.19
C SER A 453 -0.54 19.24 -4.46
N GLY A 454 0.32 19.71 -5.38
CA GLY A 454 1.63 19.11 -5.64
C GLY A 454 2.58 19.14 -4.46
N ALA A 455 2.45 20.11 -3.55
CA ALA A 455 3.29 20.26 -2.36
C ALA A 455 2.78 19.50 -1.13
N LEU A 456 1.58 18.91 -1.17
CA LEU A 456 1.01 18.15 -0.06
C LEU A 456 1.79 16.85 0.21
N PRO A 457 1.93 16.43 1.48
CA PRO A 457 2.29 15.06 1.83
C PRO A 457 1.34 14.03 1.19
N LEU A 458 1.82 12.80 0.99
CA LEU A 458 1.10 11.77 0.24
C LEU A 458 -0.28 11.46 0.84
N GLY A 459 -0.39 11.29 2.16
CA GLY A 459 -1.66 11.06 2.84
C GLY A 459 -2.69 12.18 2.64
N PHE A 460 -2.26 13.45 2.59
CA PHE A 460 -3.16 14.57 2.27
C PHE A 460 -3.56 14.62 0.78
N LYS A 461 -2.66 14.21 -0.13
CA LYS A 461 -3.03 14.02 -1.55
C LYS A 461 -4.08 12.95 -1.70
N GLN A 462 -3.96 11.85 -0.97
CA GLN A 462 -4.92 10.78 -0.94
C GLN A 462 -6.29 11.25 -0.42
N ARG A 463 -6.32 11.98 0.71
CA ARG A 463 -7.55 12.58 1.25
C ARG A 463 -8.21 13.52 0.25
N LEU A 464 -7.43 14.37 -0.44
CA LEU A 464 -7.94 15.26 -1.48
C LEU A 464 -8.50 14.48 -2.67
N ALA A 465 -7.81 13.43 -3.13
CA ALA A 465 -8.26 12.60 -4.24
C ALA A 465 -9.59 11.90 -3.91
N LEU A 466 -9.73 11.37 -2.68
CA LEU A 466 -10.98 10.78 -2.22
C LEU A 466 -12.09 11.84 -2.11
N ALA A 467 -11.78 13.04 -1.60
CA ALA A 467 -12.71 14.15 -1.52
C ALA A 467 -13.23 14.57 -2.90
N THR A 468 -12.34 14.66 -3.91
CA THR A 468 -12.74 14.98 -5.29
C THR A 468 -13.60 13.89 -5.92
N ALA A 469 -13.33 12.61 -5.62
CA ALA A 469 -14.09 11.47 -6.12
C ALA A 469 -15.49 11.38 -5.50
N THR A 470 -15.70 11.94 -4.31
CA THR A 470 -16.97 11.82 -3.56
C THR A 470 -17.78 13.13 -3.49
N ILE A 471 -17.27 14.23 -4.03
CA ILE A 471 -17.86 15.58 -3.89
C ILE A 471 -19.29 15.70 -4.45
N HIS A 472 -19.66 14.85 -5.40
CA HIS A 472 -20.96 14.82 -6.06
C HIS A 472 -21.91 13.74 -5.51
N ALA A 473 -21.53 13.07 -4.40
CA ALA A 473 -22.28 11.97 -3.76
C ALA A 473 -22.62 10.82 -4.74
N PRO A 474 -21.63 10.07 -5.26
CA PRO A 474 -21.84 9.02 -6.24
C PRO A 474 -22.55 7.78 -5.66
N ASP A 475 -23.23 7.00 -6.51
CA ASP A 475 -23.82 5.71 -6.15
C ASP A 475 -22.74 4.60 -6.05
N ALA A 476 -21.68 4.72 -6.85
CA ALA A 476 -20.55 3.80 -6.85
C ALA A 476 -19.22 4.57 -6.71
N LEU A 477 -18.27 4.01 -5.96
CA LEU A 477 -16.93 4.55 -5.77
C LEU A 477 -15.90 3.55 -6.27
N PHE A 478 -15.08 3.98 -7.23
CA PHE A 478 -14.04 3.15 -7.82
C PHE A 478 -12.67 3.65 -7.41
N LEU A 479 -11.87 2.76 -6.80
CA LEU A 479 -10.59 3.05 -6.17
C LEU A 479 -9.50 2.17 -6.79
N ASP A 480 -8.59 2.78 -7.56
CA ASP A 480 -7.50 2.04 -8.24
C ASP A 480 -6.22 2.13 -7.40
N GLU A 481 -5.89 1.05 -6.69
CA GLU A 481 -4.76 0.95 -5.76
C GLU A 481 -4.64 2.16 -4.82
N PRO A 482 -5.70 2.48 -4.05
CA PRO A 482 -5.86 3.79 -3.43
C PRO A 482 -4.84 4.12 -2.34
N THR A 483 -4.21 3.11 -1.72
CA THR A 483 -3.29 3.28 -0.59
C THR A 483 -1.87 2.83 -0.92
N SER A 484 -1.54 2.67 -2.21
CA SER A 484 -0.19 2.32 -2.63
C SER A 484 0.83 3.38 -2.21
N GLY A 485 1.85 2.96 -1.44
CA GLY A 485 2.87 3.83 -0.87
C GLY A 485 2.42 4.71 0.30
N VAL A 486 1.19 4.52 0.80
CA VAL A 486 0.65 5.26 1.95
C VAL A 486 1.01 4.52 3.24
N ASP A 487 1.36 5.26 4.27
CA ASP A 487 1.72 4.71 5.57
C ASP A 487 0.54 3.99 6.27
N PRO A 488 0.81 3.10 7.23
CA PRO A 488 -0.23 2.28 7.86
C PRO A 488 -1.34 3.08 8.57
N LEU A 489 -1.01 4.21 9.21
CA LEU A 489 -2.03 5.04 9.88
C LEU A 489 -2.97 5.71 8.87
N ALA A 490 -2.39 6.36 7.87
CA ALA A 490 -3.19 6.99 6.81
C ALA A 490 -4.00 5.96 6.01
N ARG A 491 -3.45 4.73 5.82
CA ARG A 491 -4.18 3.60 5.24
C ARG A 491 -5.39 3.22 6.10
N ARG A 492 -5.21 3.11 7.41
CA ARG A 492 -6.27 2.78 8.36
C ARG A 492 -7.40 3.82 8.34
N GLU A 493 -7.05 5.11 8.37
CA GLU A 493 -8.02 6.20 8.25
C GLU A 493 -8.78 6.16 6.92
N PHE A 494 -8.07 5.88 5.82
CA PHE A 494 -8.68 5.77 4.49
C PHE A 494 -9.74 4.66 4.45
N TRP A 495 -9.40 3.45 4.91
CA TRP A 495 -10.32 2.32 4.92
C TRP A 495 -11.52 2.53 5.83
N ASN A 496 -11.35 3.24 6.94
CA ASN A 496 -12.47 3.63 7.77
C ASN A 496 -13.44 4.58 7.05
N ARG A 497 -12.92 5.52 6.23
CA ARG A 497 -13.78 6.36 5.38
C ARG A 497 -14.51 5.55 4.32
N VAL A 498 -13.83 4.61 3.66
CA VAL A 498 -14.43 3.71 2.67
C VAL A 498 -15.54 2.86 3.32
N ASN A 499 -15.28 2.30 4.50
CA ASN A 499 -16.30 1.55 5.26
C ASN A 499 -17.54 2.40 5.59
N ARG A 500 -17.37 3.70 5.89
CA ARG A 500 -18.49 4.61 6.13
C ARG A 500 -19.31 4.89 4.87
N PHE A 501 -18.67 5.03 3.70
CA PHE A 501 -19.38 5.15 2.43
C PHE A 501 -20.20 3.89 2.14
N ALA A 502 -19.60 2.72 2.31
CA ALA A 502 -20.30 1.46 2.15
C ALA A 502 -21.48 1.31 3.14
N ALA A 503 -21.31 1.70 4.41
CA ALA A 503 -22.40 1.73 5.40
C ALA A 503 -23.56 2.64 4.99
N GLN A 504 -23.31 3.67 4.17
CA GLN A 504 -24.34 4.57 3.63
C GLN A 504 -24.97 4.04 2.33
N GLY A 505 -24.56 2.87 1.85
CA GLY A 505 -25.12 2.21 0.67
C GLY A 505 -24.33 2.43 -0.63
N VAL A 506 -23.17 3.11 -0.59
CA VAL A 506 -22.30 3.25 -1.77
C VAL A 506 -21.68 1.90 -2.12
N ALA A 507 -21.79 1.48 -3.37
CA ALA A 507 -21.07 0.31 -3.89
C ALA A 507 -19.61 0.69 -4.14
N VAL A 508 -18.66 -0.08 -3.63
CA VAL A 508 -17.24 0.24 -3.75
C VAL A 508 -16.52 -0.85 -4.54
N LEU A 509 -15.82 -0.47 -5.61
CA LEU A 509 -14.90 -1.34 -6.35
C LEU A 509 -13.47 -0.90 -6.07
N VAL A 510 -12.65 -1.81 -5.55
CA VAL A 510 -11.24 -1.53 -5.24
C VAL A 510 -10.34 -2.47 -6.04
N THR A 511 -9.32 -1.93 -6.69
CA THR A 511 -8.19 -2.75 -7.11
C THR A 511 -7.10 -2.65 -6.06
N THR A 512 -6.55 -3.77 -5.65
CA THR A 512 -5.41 -3.81 -4.75
C THR A 512 -4.51 -5.01 -5.03
N HIS A 513 -3.29 -4.91 -4.64
CA HIS A 513 -2.33 -6.01 -4.54
C HIS A 513 -1.91 -6.27 -3.09
N PHE A 514 -2.50 -5.55 -2.13
CA PHE A 514 -2.27 -5.72 -0.70
C PHE A 514 -3.31 -6.67 -0.12
N MET A 515 -2.83 -7.77 0.47
CA MET A 515 -3.71 -8.78 1.05
C MET A 515 -4.43 -8.26 2.30
N ASP A 516 -3.78 -7.40 3.08
CA ASP A 516 -4.42 -6.76 4.24
C ASP A 516 -5.60 -5.87 3.83
N GLU A 517 -5.50 -5.19 2.67
CA GLU A 517 -6.62 -4.42 2.14
C GLU A 517 -7.74 -5.30 1.61
N ALA A 518 -7.39 -6.43 1.03
CA ALA A 518 -8.36 -7.40 0.55
C ALA A 518 -9.21 -7.99 1.69
N GLU A 519 -8.66 -8.10 2.90
CA GLU A 519 -9.41 -8.53 4.09
C GLU A 519 -10.52 -7.54 4.51
N TYR A 520 -10.45 -6.26 4.09
CA TYR A 520 -11.52 -5.28 4.32
C TYR A 520 -12.69 -5.41 3.32
N CYS A 521 -12.49 -6.14 2.22
CA CYS A 521 -13.53 -6.33 1.21
C CYS A 521 -14.57 -7.35 1.68
N ASP A 522 -15.82 -7.14 1.29
CA ASP A 522 -16.90 -8.11 1.55
C ASP A 522 -16.76 -9.32 0.62
N ARG A 523 -16.38 -9.09 -0.64
CA ARG A 523 -16.08 -10.11 -1.64
C ARG A 523 -14.91 -9.70 -2.51
N LEU A 524 -14.25 -10.71 -3.08
CA LEU A 524 -13.06 -10.59 -3.92
C LEU A 524 -13.24 -11.37 -5.20
N ALA A 525 -12.69 -10.85 -6.31
CA ALA A 525 -12.46 -11.61 -7.53
C ALA A 525 -10.97 -11.64 -7.86
N LEU A 526 -10.43 -12.82 -8.14
CA LEU A 526 -9.07 -13.01 -8.58
C LEU A 526 -9.02 -13.01 -10.10
N ILE A 527 -8.17 -12.13 -10.65
CA ILE A 527 -7.93 -12.01 -12.09
C ILE A 527 -6.53 -12.49 -12.41
N LEU A 528 -6.42 -13.40 -13.37
CA LEU A 528 -5.18 -13.93 -13.91
C LEU A 528 -5.27 -13.99 -15.43
N ASP A 529 -4.26 -13.46 -16.13
CA ASP A 529 -4.15 -13.46 -17.60
C ASP A 529 -5.43 -13.02 -18.33
N GLY A 530 -6.10 -12.01 -17.76
CA GLY A 530 -7.34 -11.44 -18.26
C GLY A 530 -8.63 -12.18 -17.88
N CYS A 531 -8.54 -13.33 -17.21
CA CYS A 531 -9.67 -14.15 -16.81
C CYS A 531 -9.95 -14.05 -15.32
N LYS A 532 -11.22 -14.17 -14.91
CA LYS A 532 -11.60 -14.35 -13.50
C LYS A 532 -11.45 -15.81 -13.13
N ILE A 533 -10.51 -16.13 -12.23
CA ILE A 533 -10.19 -17.51 -11.81
C ILE A 533 -10.89 -17.91 -10.51
N ALA A 534 -11.23 -16.96 -9.65
CA ALA A 534 -11.93 -17.23 -8.39
C ALA A 534 -12.77 -16.01 -7.98
N GLU A 535 -13.83 -16.24 -7.20
CA GLU A 535 -14.65 -15.21 -6.57
C GLU A 535 -15.23 -15.75 -5.26
N GLY A 536 -15.22 -14.94 -4.21
CA GLY A 536 -15.77 -15.30 -2.89
C GLY A 536 -15.43 -14.28 -1.83
N THR A 537 -15.85 -14.51 -0.61
CA THR A 537 -15.42 -13.75 0.57
C THR A 537 -13.93 -14.06 0.86
N PRO A 538 -13.21 -13.20 1.61
CA PRO A 538 -11.85 -13.51 2.02
C PRO A 538 -11.72 -14.88 2.70
N ASP A 539 -12.67 -15.23 3.57
CA ASP A 539 -12.65 -16.51 4.30
C ASP A 539 -12.92 -17.72 3.39
N GLU A 540 -13.82 -17.60 2.41
CA GLU A 540 -14.06 -18.66 1.40
C GLU A 540 -12.82 -18.89 0.54
N LEU A 541 -12.13 -17.82 0.14
CA LEU A 541 -10.89 -17.95 -0.64
C LEU A 541 -9.76 -18.59 0.20
N LYS A 542 -9.61 -18.21 1.46
CA LYS A 542 -8.68 -18.87 2.40
C LYS A 542 -9.01 -20.36 2.55
N ALA A 543 -10.28 -20.68 2.80
CA ALA A 543 -10.72 -22.07 2.95
C ALA A 543 -10.47 -22.92 1.70
N SER A 544 -10.65 -22.35 0.49
CA SER A 544 -10.38 -23.06 -0.78
C SER A 544 -8.92 -23.40 -1.01
N ALA A 545 -8.02 -22.72 -0.32
CA ALA A 545 -6.58 -22.91 -0.39
C ALA A 545 -6.00 -23.70 0.78
N ALA A 546 -6.81 -24.03 1.80
CA ALA A 546 -6.38 -24.84 2.93
C ALA A 546 -5.97 -26.26 2.49
N ASN A 547 -4.91 -26.79 3.06
CA ASN A 547 -4.40 -28.13 2.81
C ASN A 547 -3.77 -28.73 4.08
N ALA A 548 -3.29 -29.98 4.02
CA ALA A 548 -2.71 -30.66 5.18
C ALA A 548 -1.44 -29.97 5.73
N GLU A 549 -0.68 -29.27 4.88
CA GLU A 549 0.55 -28.58 5.26
C GLU A 549 0.26 -27.18 5.83
N ASN A 550 -0.82 -26.53 5.35
CA ASN A 550 -1.28 -25.22 5.80
C ASN A 550 -2.81 -25.23 5.98
N PRO A 551 -3.30 -25.65 7.15
CA PRO A 551 -4.74 -25.77 7.41
C PRO A 551 -5.46 -24.43 7.64
N ASP A 552 -4.73 -23.37 8.00
CA ASP A 552 -5.27 -22.00 8.18
C ASP A 552 -4.42 -20.99 7.40
N PRO A 553 -4.52 -20.99 6.05
CA PRO A 553 -3.71 -20.14 5.21
C PRO A 553 -4.09 -18.66 5.38
N THR A 554 -3.10 -17.78 5.27
CA THR A 554 -3.35 -16.35 5.10
C THR A 554 -3.99 -16.07 3.73
N LEU A 555 -4.60 -14.92 3.57
CA LEU A 555 -5.14 -14.53 2.25
C LEU A 555 -4.03 -14.44 1.18
N GLU A 556 -2.80 -14.10 1.59
CA GLU A 556 -1.65 -14.10 0.68
C GLU A 556 -1.26 -15.51 0.24
N ASP A 557 -1.27 -16.49 1.15
CA ASP A 557 -1.01 -17.88 0.81
C ASP A 557 -2.09 -18.42 -0.14
N ALA A 558 -3.36 -18.10 0.16
CA ALA A 558 -4.49 -18.43 -0.71
C ALA A 558 -4.35 -17.83 -2.11
N PHE A 559 -3.99 -16.56 -2.19
CA PHE A 559 -3.74 -15.86 -3.45
C PHE A 559 -2.64 -16.54 -4.27
N ILE A 560 -1.49 -16.85 -3.65
CA ILE A 560 -0.37 -17.50 -4.34
C ILE A 560 -0.76 -18.88 -4.84
N GLN A 561 -1.48 -19.64 -4.01
CA GLN A 561 -1.88 -21.00 -4.34
C GLN A 561 -2.91 -21.03 -5.48
N LEU A 562 -3.92 -20.14 -5.44
CA LEU A 562 -4.92 -20.02 -6.51
C LEU A 562 -4.31 -19.58 -7.83
N ILE A 563 -3.32 -18.67 -7.82
CA ILE A 563 -2.58 -18.28 -9.01
C ILE A 563 -1.76 -19.45 -9.60
N ARG A 564 -1.13 -20.27 -8.75
CA ARG A 564 -0.39 -21.44 -9.22
C ARG A 564 -1.32 -22.45 -9.90
N ARG A 565 -2.45 -22.78 -9.26
CA ARG A 565 -3.48 -23.67 -9.85
C ARG A 565 -4.02 -23.12 -11.16
N GLY A 566 -4.37 -21.82 -11.21
CA GLY A 566 -4.87 -21.19 -12.44
C GLY A 566 -3.86 -21.16 -13.60
N ARG A 567 -2.55 -21.24 -13.32
CA ARG A 567 -1.51 -21.37 -14.35
C ARG A 567 -1.30 -22.80 -14.84
N GLU A 568 -1.67 -23.80 -14.04
CA GLU A 568 -1.59 -25.22 -14.39
C GLU A 568 -2.81 -25.65 -15.23
N GLU A 569 -3.92 -24.93 -15.12
CA GLU A 569 -5.18 -25.21 -15.84
C GLU A 569 -5.26 -24.50 -17.21
N VAL A 570 -4.37 -23.54 -17.49
CA VAL A 570 -4.25 -22.82 -18.78
C VAL A 570 -3.06 -23.36 -19.59
#